data_8f2c76b79563c1270fc27cfb828b7c9b
#
_entry.id   8f2c76b79563c1270fc27cfb828b7c9b
#
_cell.length_a   1.000
_cell.length_b   1.000
_cell.length_c   1.000
_cell.angle_alpha   90.00
_cell.angle_beta   90.00
_cell.angle_gamma   90.00
#
_symmetry.space_group_name_H-M   'P 1'
#
loop_
_entity.id
_entity.type
_entity.pdbx_description
1 polymer ?
#
loop_
_entity_poly.entity_id
_entity_poly.type
_entity_poly.pdbx_seq_one_letter_code
_entity_poly.pdbx_strand_id
1 'polypeptide(L)'
;IKVIRKAQVPVVPIYFHAKNSQLFYLLSKISGTFRTALLPSEVFSQKHRIIKVRVGKPISVNEQNEHTTIEDYSEFLRKKTYMLANPFEKGTKLLTASNLKLPKSPKTIVTAASQDKMIAEVDAARKNDCRLLQSKNYEVFFTEANQIPNILHEIGRLREVTFREVGEGTNESIDLDQFDQYYNHMFLWDDEAKKIAGAYRMGLGSKIY
;
A
#
# COMPACT_ATOMS: atom_id res chain seq x y z
N ILE A 1 -4.02 -16.60 -5.87
CA ILE A 1 -4.65 -17.94 -6.07
C ILE A 1 -3.64 -18.90 -6.68
N LYS A 2 -3.01 -18.63 -7.84
CA LYS A 2 -1.99 -19.50 -8.45
C LYS A 2 -0.83 -19.82 -7.49
N VAL A 3 -0.34 -18.84 -6.74
CA VAL A 3 0.75 -19.02 -5.75
C VAL A 3 0.30 -19.95 -4.62
N ILE A 4 -0.89 -19.74 -4.06
CA ILE A 4 -1.44 -20.57 -2.97
C ILE A 4 -1.55 -22.03 -3.43
N ARG A 5 -2.10 -22.27 -4.61
CA ARG A 5 -2.25 -23.60 -5.17
C ARG A 5 -0.90 -24.30 -5.39
N LYS A 6 0.11 -23.53 -5.86
CA LYS A 6 1.46 -24.07 -6.05
C LYS A 6 2.17 -24.38 -4.74
N ALA A 7 1.87 -23.64 -3.68
CA ALA A 7 2.51 -23.81 -2.37
C ALA A 7 2.05 -25.07 -1.63
N GLN A 8 0.90 -25.66 -1.99
CA GLN A 8 0.35 -26.89 -1.36
C GLN A 8 0.29 -26.79 0.17
N VAL A 9 -0.23 -25.65 0.68
CA VAL A 9 -0.39 -25.40 2.12
C VAL A 9 -1.87 -25.20 2.47
N PRO A 10 -2.30 -25.48 3.71
CA PRO A 10 -3.65 -25.17 4.15
C PRO A 10 -3.96 -23.67 4.05
N VAL A 11 -5.20 -23.33 3.67
CA VAL A 11 -5.66 -21.93 3.53
C VAL A 11 -6.65 -21.63 4.63
N VAL A 12 -6.44 -20.53 5.33
CA VAL A 12 -7.39 -20.04 6.35
C VAL A 12 -8.15 -18.84 5.77
N PRO A 13 -9.47 -18.97 5.51
CA PRO A 13 -10.27 -17.84 5.06
C PRO A 13 -10.52 -16.86 6.21
N ILE A 14 -10.31 -15.57 5.95
CA ILE A 14 -10.54 -14.50 6.92
C ILE A 14 -11.52 -13.49 6.31
N TYR A 15 -12.59 -13.19 7.02
CA TYR A 15 -13.57 -12.20 6.61
C TYR A 15 -13.51 -10.98 7.54
N PHE A 16 -13.34 -9.82 6.92
CA PHE A 16 -13.39 -8.53 7.59
C PHE A 16 -14.77 -7.92 7.37
N HIS A 17 -15.54 -7.72 8.44
CA HIS A 17 -16.82 -7.04 8.36
C HIS A 17 -16.60 -5.52 8.31
N ALA A 18 -16.06 -5.06 7.18
CA ALA A 18 -15.89 -3.67 6.84
C ALA A 18 -16.64 -3.38 5.54
N LYS A 19 -17.40 -2.30 5.51
CA LYS A 19 -18.06 -1.82 4.29
C LYS A 19 -17.55 -0.42 3.99
N ASN A 20 -17.23 -0.17 2.75
CA ASN A 20 -16.93 1.17 2.29
C ASN A 20 -18.18 2.05 2.38
N SER A 21 -18.01 3.35 2.29
CA SER A 21 -19.11 4.31 2.35
C SER A 21 -20.09 4.11 1.17
N GLN A 22 -21.30 4.56 1.35
CA GLN A 22 -22.29 4.54 0.25
C GLN A 22 -21.84 5.43 -0.90
N LEU A 23 -21.12 6.51 -0.60
CA LEU A 23 -20.55 7.39 -1.60
C LEU A 23 -19.52 6.66 -2.48
N PHE A 24 -18.67 5.83 -1.87
CA PHE A 24 -17.73 4.98 -2.60
C PHE A 24 -18.45 4.07 -3.60
N TYR A 25 -19.52 3.40 -3.18
CA TYR A 25 -20.29 2.54 -4.08
C TYR A 25 -21.05 3.32 -5.17
N LEU A 26 -21.55 4.51 -4.86
CA LEU A 26 -22.23 5.36 -5.83
C LEU A 26 -21.25 5.83 -6.93
N LEU A 27 -20.13 6.39 -6.53
CA LEU A 27 -19.12 6.92 -7.46
C LEU A 27 -18.41 5.80 -8.23
N SER A 28 -18.27 4.62 -7.64
CA SER A 28 -17.69 3.45 -8.33
C SER A 28 -18.54 2.96 -9.52
N LYS A 29 -19.84 3.29 -9.55
CA LYS A 29 -20.72 2.98 -10.68
C LYS A 29 -20.52 3.94 -11.87
N ILE A 30 -20.00 5.14 -11.61
CA ILE A 30 -19.78 6.17 -12.63
C ILE A 30 -18.46 5.93 -13.34
N SER A 31 -17.39 5.64 -12.60
CA SER A 31 -16.06 5.39 -13.17
C SER A 31 -15.19 4.53 -12.24
N GLY A 32 -14.43 3.61 -12.83
CA GLY A 32 -13.42 2.82 -12.12
C GLY A 32 -12.30 3.67 -11.49
N THR A 33 -11.96 4.77 -12.12
CA THR A 33 -10.96 5.73 -11.63
C THR A 33 -11.39 6.37 -10.31
N PHE A 34 -12.68 6.77 -10.19
CA PHE A 34 -13.22 7.28 -8.92
C PHE A 34 -13.16 6.25 -7.80
N ARG A 35 -13.39 4.98 -8.12
CA ARG A 35 -13.29 3.91 -7.13
C ARG A 35 -11.88 3.82 -6.55
N THR A 36 -10.87 3.84 -7.40
CA THR A 36 -9.46 3.75 -6.98
C THR A 36 -9.04 5.00 -6.18
N ALA A 37 -9.40 6.18 -6.66
CA ALA A 37 -9.08 7.45 -5.99
C ALA A 37 -9.71 7.58 -4.59
N LEU A 38 -10.85 6.93 -4.34
CA LEU A 38 -11.54 7.00 -3.05
C LEU A 38 -11.07 5.95 -2.03
N LEU A 39 -10.33 4.92 -2.44
CA LEU A 39 -9.85 3.88 -1.53
C LEU A 39 -9.08 4.42 -0.31
N PRO A 40 -8.12 5.35 -0.46
CA PRO A 40 -7.41 5.90 0.68
C PRO A 40 -8.34 6.64 1.66
N SER A 41 -9.30 7.41 1.14
CA SER A 41 -10.25 8.15 1.98
C SER A 41 -11.17 7.21 2.78
N GLU A 42 -11.50 6.04 2.23
CA GLU A 42 -12.28 5.03 2.92
C GLU A 42 -11.52 4.43 4.11
N VAL A 43 -10.23 4.18 3.98
CA VAL A 43 -9.38 3.71 5.09
C VAL A 43 -9.38 4.73 6.23
N PHE A 44 -9.19 6.01 5.92
CA PHE A 44 -9.22 7.07 6.94
C PHE A 44 -10.61 7.28 7.55
N SER A 45 -11.67 7.08 6.78
CA SER A 45 -13.05 7.19 7.30
C SER A 45 -13.39 6.11 8.34
N GLN A 46 -12.65 5.01 8.37
CA GLN A 46 -12.81 3.90 9.31
C GLN A 46 -11.96 4.05 10.60
N LYS A 47 -11.18 5.13 10.76
CA LYS A 47 -10.18 5.31 11.83
C LYS A 47 -10.69 5.07 13.27
N HIS A 48 -11.99 5.22 13.52
CA HIS A 48 -12.59 5.03 14.86
C HIS A 48 -13.64 3.91 14.88
N ARG A 49 -13.70 3.06 13.86
CA ARG A 49 -14.65 1.96 13.80
C ARG A 49 -14.02 0.64 14.24
N ILE A 50 -14.76 -0.09 15.06
CA ILE A 50 -14.39 -1.46 15.39
C ILE A 50 -14.66 -2.34 14.17
N ILE A 51 -13.61 -2.88 13.58
CA ILE A 51 -13.70 -3.84 12.49
C ILE A 51 -13.83 -5.24 13.10
N LYS A 52 -14.97 -5.87 12.88
CA LYS A 52 -15.16 -7.25 13.30
C LYS A 52 -14.51 -8.18 12.29
N VAL A 53 -13.68 -9.08 12.77
CA VAL A 53 -12.98 -10.07 11.95
C VAL A 53 -13.49 -11.46 12.29
N ARG A 54 -13.65 -12.30 11.29
CA ARG A 54 -13.99 -13.70 11.49
C ARG A 54 -13.01 -14.59 10.76
N VAL A 55 -12.41 -15.51 11.48
CA VAL A 55 -11.47 -16.49 10.97
C VAL A 55 -12.24 -17.80 10.77
N GLY A 56 -12.16 -18.37 9.58
CA GLY A 56 -12.77 -19.64 9.23
C GLY A 56 -11.90 -20.83 9.60
N LYS A 57 -12.43 -22.03 9.39
CA LYS A 57 -11.64 -23.27 9.53
C LYS A 57 -10.59 -23.36 8.42
N PRO A 58 -9.40 -23.89 8.72
CA PRO A 58 -8.40 -24.17 7.69
C PRO A 58 -8.97 -25.11 6.62
N ILE A 59 -8.77 -24.76 5.37
CA ILE A 59 -9.10 -25.58 4.20
C ILE A 59 -7.89 -26.44 3.90
N SER A 60 -8.04 -27.74 3.96
CA SER A 60 -6.93 -28.68 3.72
C SER A 60 -6.49 -28.68 2.26
N VAL A 61 -5.26 -29.14 2.00
CA VAL A 61 -4.73 -29.29 0.63
C VAL A 61 -5.60 -30.25 -0.19
N ASN A 62 -6.11 -31.33 0.43
CA ASN A 62 -6.97 -32.27 -0.26
C ASN A 62 -8.27 -31.62 -0.74
N GLU A 63 -8.95 -30.86 0.13
CA GLU A 63 -10.16 -30.10 -0.22
C GLU A 63 -9.89 -29.06 -1.33
N GLN A 64 -8.72 -28.41 -1.32
CA GLN A 64 -8.30 -27.49 -2.37
C GLN A 64 -8.11 -28.18 -3.72
N ASN A 65 -7.57 -29.41 -3.73
CA ASN A 65 -7.27 -30.17 -4.93
C ASN A 65 -8.51 -30.80 -5.60
N GLU A 66 -9.67 -30.84 -4.92
CA GLU A 66 -10.95 -31.22 -5.52
C GLU A 66 -11.38 -30.25 -6.62
N HIS A 67 -10.87 -29.01 -6.59
CA HIS A 67 -11.18 -27.98 -7.56
C HIS A 67 -10.12 -27.95 -8.67
N THR A 68 -10.44 -28.48 -9.84
CA THR A 68 -9.46 -28.72 -10.93
C THR A 68 -9.07 -27.45 -11.68
N THR A 69 -10.01 -26.51 -11.91
CA THR A 69 -9.74 -25.24 -12.61
C THR A 69 -9.40 -24.12 -11.64
N ILE A 70 -8.72 -23.09 -12.13
CA ILE A 70 -8.38 -21.91 -11.32
C ILE A 70 -9.64 -21.10 -11.01
N GLU A 71 -10.58 -21.06 -11.93
CA GLU A 71 -11.86 -20.38 -11.81
C GLU A 71 -12.72 -20.99 -10.71
N ASP A 72 -12.91 -22.31 -10.75
CA ASP A 72 -13.66 -23.06 -9.74
C ASP A 72 -13.02 -22.93 -8.36
N TYR A 73 -11.70 -23.11 -8.28
CA TYR A 73 -10.96 -22.92 -7.03
C TYR A 73 -11.10 -21.48 -6.47
N SER A 74 -11.08 -20.49 -7.36
CA SER A 74 -11.30 -19.09 -6.98
C SER A 74 -12.69 -18.86 -6.40
N GLU A 75 -13.70 -19.43 -7.06
CA GLU A 75 -15.10 -19.33 -6.62
C GLU A 75 -15.32 -20.06 -5.29
N PHE A 76 -14.74 -21.22 -5.13
CA PHE A 76 -14.76 -21.99 -3.88
C PHE A 76 -14.18 -21.18 -2.70
N LEU A 77 -12.96 -20.64 -2.83
CA LEU A 77 -12.34 -19.80 -1.80
C LEU A 77 -13.16 -18.54 -1.49
N ARG A 78 -13.74 -17.94 -2.52
CA ARG A 78 -14.63 -16.79 -2.38
C ARG A 78 -15.88 -17.17 -1.58
N LYS A 79 -16.57 -18.27 -1.95
CA LYS A 79 -17.75 -18.77 -1.22
C LYS A 79 -17.42 -19.05 0.24
N LYS A 80 -16.35 -19.79 0.54
CA LYS A 80 -15.91 -20.09 1.90
C LYS A 80 -15.66 -18.82 2.72
N THR A 81 -15.05 -17.79 2.12
CA THR A 81 -14.80 -16.52 2.80
C THR A 81 -16.09 -15.74 3.04
N TYR A 82 -16.97 -15.63 2.05
CA TYR A 82 -18.22 -14.86 2.19
C TYR A 82 -19.25 -15.54 3.11
N MET A 83 -19.25 -16.88 3.23
CA MET A 83 -20.09 -17.57 4.24
C MET A 83 -19.80 -17.12 5.67
N LEU A 84 -18.60 -16.62 5.95
CA LEU A 84 -18.25 -16.06 7.26
C LEU A 84 -18.96 -14.71 7.53
N ALA A 85 -19.56 -14.08 6.53
CA ALA A 85 -20.28 -12.82 6.64
C ALA A 85 -21.66 -12.98 7.31
N ASN A 86 -22.32 -14.14 7.18
CA ASN A 86 -23.72 -14.36 7.56
C ASN A 86 -24.13 -13.84 8.94
N PRO A 87 -23.33 -13.99 10.01
CA PRO A 87 -23.72 -13.50 11.33
C PRO A 87 -23.74 -11.98 11.46
N PHE A 88 -23.16 -11.26 10.51
CA PHE A 88 -23.02 -9.80 10.54
C PHE A 88 -24.04 -9.06 9.68
N GLU A 89 -24.82 -9.76 8.87
CA GLU A 89 -25.80 -9.15 7.97
C GLU A 89 -27.08 -8.79 8.75
N LYS A 90 -27.15 -7.57 9.23
CA LYS A 90 -28.39 -6.94 9.70
C LYS A 90 -28.55 -5.56 9.07
N GLY A 91 -29.59 -5.42 8.25
CA GLY A 91 -30.29 -4.18 7.91
C GLY A 91 -29.50 -2.97 7.38
N THR A 92 -29.86 -2.50 6.21
CA THR A 92 -29.39 -1.27 5.55
C THR A 92 -29.85 -0.02 6.29
N LYS A 93 -28.94 0.86 6.73
CA LYS A 93 -29.26 2.23 7.19
C LYS A 93 -29.03 3.25 6.08
N LEU A 94 -29.96 4.20 5.96
CA LEU A 94 -29.94 5.31 4.99
C LEU A 94 -28.85 6.34 5.27
N LEU A 95 -28.40 7.03 4.22
CA LEU A 95 -27.37 8.08 4.20
C LEU A 95 -27.72 9.28 5.10
N THR A 96 -26.81 9.70 5.93
CA THR A 96 -26.81 11.03 6.55
C THR A 96 -25.74 11.94 5.88
N ALA A 97 -26.12 13.18 5.57
CA ALA A 97 -25.30 14.16 4.85
C ALA A 97 -23.95 14.54 5.56
N SER A 98 -23.80 14.20 6.86
CA SER A 98 -22.63 14.53 7.66
C SER A 98 -21.33 13.79 7.27
N ASN A 99 -21.39 12.78 6.38
CA ASN A 99 -20.25 11.95 6.00
C ASN A 99 -19.67 12.29 4.61
N LEU A 100 -20.18 13.33 3.96
CA LEU A 100 -19.67 13.82 2.67
C LEU A 100 -18.42 14.68 2.92
N LYS A 101 -17.25 14.07 2.96
CA LYS A 101 -15.99 14.82 2.84
C LYS A 101 -15.68 14.97 1.36
N LEU A 102 -15.73 16.21 0.87
CA LEU A 102 -15.27 16.55 -0.48
C LEU A 102 -13.79 16.20 -0.64
N PRO A 103 -13.37 15.69 -1.81
CA PRO A 103 -11.94 15.47 -2.07
C PRO A 103 -11.18 16.78 -1.90
N LYS A 104 -10.06 16.73 -1.21
CA LYS A 104 -9.18 17.90 -1.05
C LYS A 104 -8.68 18.33 -2.42
N SER A 105 -8.73 19.63 -2.68
CA SER A 105 -8.07 20.21 -3.86
C SER A 105 -6.57 19.90 -3.82
N PRO A 106 -5.97 19.45 -4.93
CA PRO A 106 -4.55 19.08 -4.94
C PRO A 106 -3.67 20.30 -4.68
N LYS A 107 -2.76 20.20 -3.71
CA LYS A 107 -1.74 21.20 -3.45
C LYS A 107 -0.64 21.13 -4.52
N THR A 108 0.05 22.24 -4.72
CA THR A 108 1.26 22.27 -5.57
C THR A 108 2.30 21.33 -4.98
N ILE A 109 2.87 20.45 -5.80
CA ILE A 109 3.93 19.52 -5.40
C ILE A 109 5.20 20.34 -5.16
N VAL A 110 5.95 19.98 -4.11
CA VAL A 110 7.24 20.61 -3.77
C VAL A 110 8.26 20.48 -4.90
N THR A 111 9.24 21.38 -4.92
CA THR A 111 10.35 21.30 -5.86
C THR A 111 11.23 20.07 -5.61
N ALA A 112 11.90 19.59 -6.64
CA ALA A 112 12.85 18.48 -6.53
C ALA A 112 13.99 18.84 -5.56
N ALA A 113 14.50 17.82 -4.86
CA ALA A 113 15.67 17.96 -4.01
C ALA A 113 16.91 18.35 -4.83
N SER A 114 17.85 19.04 -4.18
CA SER A 114 19.14 19.36 -4.85
C SER A 114 19.89 18.08 -5.20
N GLN A 115 20.26 17.95 -6.47
CA GLN A 115 21.01 16.79 -6.97
C GLN A 115 22.36 16.64 -6.24
N ASP A 116 23.09 17.72 -6.00
CA ASP A 116 24.38 17.69 -5.30
C ASP A 116 24.22 17.16 -3.86
N LYS A 117 23.15 17.55 -3.17
CA LYS A 117 22.87 17.06 -1.82
C LYS A 117 22.51 15.56 -1.82
N MET A 118 21.74 15.09 -2.80
CA MET A 118 21.44 13.67 -2.93
C MET A 118 22.69 12.86 -3.25
N ILE A 119 23.58 13.36 -4.12
CA ILE A 119 24.87 12.71 -4.42
C ILE A 119 25.73 12.61 -3.16
N ALA A 120 25.80 13.66 -2.36
CA ALA A 120 26.56 13.65 -1.11
C ALA A 120 26.00 12.62 -0.11
N GLU A 121 24.67 12.47 -0.02
CA GLU A 121 24.03 11.44 0.81
C GLU A 121 24.30 10.02 0.30
N VAL A 122 24.28 9.80 -1.02
CA VAL A 122 24.66 8.52 -1.64
C VAL A 122 26.11 8.18 -1.34
N ASP A 123 27.03 9.16 -1.48
CA ASP A 123 28.46 8.94 -1.18
C ASP A 123 28.69 8.65 0.29
N ALA A 124 27.95 9.29 1.20
CA ALA A 124 27.96 8.95 2.62
C ALA A 124 27.42 7.53 2.88
N ALA A 125 26.33 7.15 2.20
CA ALA A 125 25.77 5.80 2.32
C ALA A 125 26.74 4.72 1.80
N ARG A 126 27.50 5.00 0.73
CA ARG A 126 28.58 4.12 0.23
C ARG A 126 29.68 3.93 1.28
N LYS A 127 30.12 5.02 1.92
CA LYS A 127 31.16 5.02 2.95
C LYS A 127 30.72 4.29 4.23
N ASN A 128 29.44 4.36 4.57
CA ASN A 128 28.85 3.73 5.75
C ASN A 128 28.39 2.29 5.51
N ASP A 129 28.76 1.67 4.40
CA ASP A 129 28.43 0.28 4.03
C ASP A 129 26.91 0.01 3.98
N CYS A 130 26.13 1.03 3.61
CA CYS A 130 24.67 0.92 3.48
C CYS A 130 24.22 0.38 2.12
N ARG A 131 25.19 0.09 1.21
CA ARG A 131 24.88 -0.46 -0.11
C ARG A 131 24.68 -1.96 -0.03
N LEU A 132 23.51 -2.43 -0.47
CA LEU A 132 23.17 -3.87 -0.50
C LEU A 132 23.63 -4.56 -1.78
N LEU A 133 23.48 -3.87 -2.92
CA LEU A 133 23.72 -4.45 -4.25
C LEU A 133 24.15 -3.37 -5.22
N GLN A 134 24.97 -3.77 -6.19
CA GLN A 134 25.29 -2.96 -7.37
C GLN A 134 25.15 -3.81 -8.64
N SER A 135 24.50 -3.27 -9.65
CA SER A 135 24.40 -3.88 -10.97
C SER A 135 24.46 -2.79 -12.04
N LYS A 136 25.52 -2.81 -12.85
CA LYS A 136 25.81 -1.76 -13.84
C LYS A 136 25.89 -0.39 -13.16
N ASN A 137 25.08 0.58 -13.63
CA ASN A 137 24.96 1.92 -13.06
C ASN A 137 23.93 2.02 -11.91
N TYR A 138 23.27 0.91 -11.54
CA TYR A 138 22.28 0.89 -10.48
C TYR A 138 22.86 0.38 -9.17
N GLU A 139 22.56 1.08 -8.08
CA GLU A 139 22.93 0.71 -6.72
C GLU A 139 21.71 0.69 -5.80
N VAL A 140 21.59 -0.35 -5.00
CA VAL A 140 20.54 -0.48 -3.98
C VAL A 140 21.12 -0.16 -2.62
N PHE A 141 20.50 0.76 -1.92
CA PHE A 141 20.86 1.17 -0.57
C PHE A 141 19.76 0.83 0.44
N PHE A 142 20.17 0.61 1.68
CA PHE A 142 19.28 0.44 2.82
C PHE A 142 19.75 1.34 3.96
N THR A 143 18.95 2.35 4.32
CA THR A 143 19.36 3.45 5.20
C THR A 143 18.25 3.82 6.18
N GLU A 144 18.61 4.50 7.26
CA GLU A 144 17.67 5.20 8.13
C GLU A 144 17.31 6.58 7.55
N ALA A 145 16.13 7.08 7.89
CA ALA A 145 15.62 8.36 7.40
C ALA A 145 16.56 9.56 7.68
N ASN A 146 17.19 9.56 8.85
CA ASN A 146 18.10 10.62 9.30
C ASN A 146 19.41 10.69 8.49
N GLN A 147 19.79 9.61 7.82
CA GLN A 147 20.99 9.53 6.99
C GLN A 147 20.79 10.11 5.58
N ILE A 148 19.54 10.24 5.13
CA ILE A 148 19.18 10.57 3.76
C ILE A 148 18.05 11.63 3.67
N PRO A 149 18.11 12.76 4.38
CA PRO A 149 17.00 13.72 4.43
C PRO A 149 16.61 14.29 3.06
N ASN A 150 17.56 14.54 2.15
CA ASN A 150 17.28 15.06 0.82
C ASN A 150 16.75 13.95 -0.12
N ILE A 151 17.31 12.76 -0.04
CA ILE A 151 16.80 11.58 -0.76
C ILE A 151 15.39 11.23 -0.27
N LEU A 152 15.13 11.26 1.03
CA LEU A 152 13.79 11.03 1.58
C LEU A 152 12.77 12.07 1.12
N HIS A 153 13.16 13.34 1.08
CA HIS A 153 12.33 14.40 0.50
C HIS A 153 12.01 14.11 -0.97
N GLU A 154 12.99 13.70 -1.76
CA GLU A 154 12.76 13.38 -3.18
C GLU A 154 11.89 12.12 -3.35
N ILE A 155 12.07 11.11 -2.50
CA ILE A 155 11.20 9.92 -2.47
C ILE A 155 9.74 10.33 -2.24
N GLY A 156 9.49 11.17 -1.22
CA GLY A 156 8.15 11.65 -0.93
C GLY A 156 7.54 12.49 -2.07
N ARG A 157 8.37 13.32 -2.73
CA ARG A 157 7.95 14.07 -3.91
C ARG A 157 7.59 13.16 -5.09
N LEU A 158 8.44 12.18 -5.40
CA LEU A 158 8.22 11.23 -6.50
C LEU A 158 7.00 10.33 -6.24
N ARG A 159 6.78 9.92 -4.99
CA ARG A 159 5.56 9.18 -4.59
C ARG A 159 4.31 10.00 -4.90
N GLU A 160 4.26 11.27 -4.49
CA GLU A 160 3.11 12.12 -4.76
C GLU A 160 2.91 12.35 -6.26
N VAL A 161 3.99 12.59 -7.04
CA VAL A 161 3.93 12.72 -8.50
C VAL A 161 3.32 11.45 -9.12
N THR A 162 3.92 10.30 -8.85
CA THR A 162 3.52 9.02 -9.48
C THR A 162 2.10 8.59 -9.08
N PHE A 163 1.77 8.68 -7.79
CA PHE A 163 0.44 8.30 -7.32
C PHE A 163 -0.64 9.27 -7.77
N ARG A 164 -0.31 10.55 -7.91
CA ARG A 164 -1.26 11.54 -8.45
C ARG A 164 -1.57 11.30 -9.92
N GLU A 165 -0.59 10.89 -10.74
CA GLU A 165 -0.81 10.52 -12.14
C GLU A 165 -1.80 9.37 -12.31
N VAL A 166 -1.81 8.41 -11.39
CA VAL A 166 -2.77 7.29 -11.40
C VAL A 166 -4.02 7.53 -10.55
N GLY A 167 -4.20 8.74 -10.02
CA GLY A 167 -5.37 9.12 -9.24
C GLY A 167 -5.38 8.60 -7.79
N GLU A 168 -4.23 8.18 -7.27
CA GLU A 168 -4.05 7.63 -5.92
C GLU A 168 -3.22 8.55 -5.01
N GLY A 169 -2.86 9.75 -5.46
CA GLY A 169 -2.10 10.73 -4.70
C GLY A 169 -2.82 11.22 -3.45
N THR A 170 -2.04 11.64 -2.46
CA THR A 170 -2.57 12.21 -1.20
C THR A 170 -3.20 13.59 -1.39
N ASN A 171 -2.96 14.25 -2.53
CA ASN A 171 -3.26 15.65 -2.82
C ASN A 171 -2.54 16.66 -1.90
N GLU A 172 -1.56 16.19 -1.13
CA GLU A 172 -0.66 17.05 -0.36
C GLU A 172 0.54 17.48 -1.22
N SER A 173 1.33 18.42 -0.74
CA SER A 173 2.50 18.90 -1.48
C SER A 173 3.62 17.86 -1.59
N ILE A 174 3.66 16.89 -0.69
CA ILE A 174 4.61 15.79 -0.60
C ILE A 174 3.95 14.60 0.10
N ASP A 175 4.24 13.38 -0.33
CA ASP A 175 3.75 12.16 0.29
C ASP A 175 4.79 11.62 1.29
N LEU A 176 4.88 12.29 2.45
CA LEU A 176 5.62 11.83 3.62
C LEU A 176 4.72 11.87 4.85
N ASP A 177 4.86 10.89 5.72
CA ASP A 177 4.13 10.81 6.98
C ASP A 177 5.09 10.65 8.18
N GLN A 178 4.52 10.63 9.40
CA GLN A 178 5.29 10.46 10.63
C GLN A 178 6.06 9.13 10.69
N PHE A 179 5.60 8.11 9.98
CA PHE A 179 6.23 6.80 9.97
C PHE A 179 7.49 6.78 9.09
N ASP A 180 7.61 7.67 8.11
CA ASP A 180 8.81 7.76 7.29
C ASP A 180 10.07 8.06 8.10
N GLN A 181 9.93 8.64 9.31
CA GLN A 181 11.03 8.88 10.24
C GLN A 181 11.49 7.62 10.99
N TYR A 182 10.61 6.65 11.20
CA TYR A 182 10.88 5.44 11.99
C TYR A 182 11.32 4.26 11.15
N TYR A 183 10.85 4.20 9.90
CA TYR A 183 11.15 3.11 8.99
C TYR A 183 12.50 3.31 8.32
N ASN A 184 13.09 2.20 7.91
CA ASN A 184 14.21 2.22 7.01
C ASN A 184 13.72 2.40 5.57
N HIS A 185 14.58 2.97 4.73
CA HIS A 185 14.32 3.20 3.33
C HIS A 185 15.28 2.39 2.48
N MET A 186 14.72 1.55 1.62
CA MET A 186 15.46 0.88 0.56
C MET A 186 15.22 1.64 -0.71
N PHE A 187 16.27 2.13 -1.36
CA PHE A 187 16.13 2.87 -2.61
C PHE A 187 17.12 2.42 -3.66
N LEU A 188 16.71 2.54 -4.90
CA LEU A 188 17.49 2.26 -6.10
C LEU A 188 17.99 3.59 -6.65
N TRP A 189 19.31 3.75 -6.69
CA TRP A 189 20.00 4.89 -7.26
C TRP A 189 20.51 4.57 -8.65
N ASP A 190 20.23 5.44 -9.62
CA ASP A 190 20.84 5.43 -10.94
C ASP A 190 22.04 6.38 -10.93
N ASP A 191 23.25 5.80 -10.92
CA ASP A 191 24.46 6.59 -10.79
C ASP A 191 24.86 7.34 -12.09
N GLU A 192 24.35 6.92 -13.22
CA GLU A 192 24.53 7.62 -14.49
C GLU A 192 23.60 8.85 -14.58
N ALA A 193 22.31 8.65 -14.32
CA ALA A 193 21.32 9.72 -14.33
C ALA A 193 21.34 10.60 -13.07
N LYS A 194 22.06 10.19 -12.00
CA LYS A 194 22.08 10.84 -10.68
C LYS A 194 20.67 11.06 -10.12
N LYS A 195 19.84 10.01 -10.15
CA LYS A 195 18.44 10.04 -9.78
C LYS A 195 18.01 8.78 -9.02
N ILE A 196 16.92 8.92 -8.27
CA ILE A 196 16.22 7.79 -7.64
C ILE A 196 15.36 7.11 -8.71
N ALA A 197 15.59 5.82 -8.95
CA ALA A 197 14.81 5.00 -9.89
C ALA A 197 13.66 4.25 -9.21
N GLY A 198 13.72 4.05 -7.88
CA GLY A 198 12.67 3.41 -7.11
C GLY A 198 12.98 3.43 -5.62
N ALA A 199 11.96 3.26 -4.79
CA ALA A 199 12.12 3.21 -3.34
C ALA A 199 11.03 2.39 -2.67
N TYR A 200 11.39 1.80 -1.51
CA TYR A 200 10.47 1.13 -0.60
C TYR A 200 10.71 1.58 0.84
N ARG A 201 9.62 1.76 1.60
CA ARG A 201 9.66 1.93 3.04
C ARG A 201 9.60 0.55 3.70
N MET A 202 10.55 0.25 4.56
CA MET A 202 10.72 -1.07 5.17
C MET A 202 10.78 -0.98 6.68
N GLY A 203 9.93 -1.76 7.35
CA GLY A 203 9.98 -1.94 8.79
C GLY A 203 10.81 -3.16 9.16
N LEU A 204 11.76 -2.99 10.09
CA LEU A 204 12.46 -4.11 10.70
C LEU A 204 11.60 -4.68 11.83
N GLY A 205 11.24 -5.97 11.77
CA GLY A 205 10.41 -6.63 12.78
C GLY A 205 10.95 -6.48 14.22
N SER A 206 12.25 -6.41 14.38
CA SER A 206 12.91 -6.17 15.67
C SER A 206 12.75 -4.74 16.22
N LYS A 207 12.30 -3.78 15.41
CA LYS A 207 12.13 -2.36 15.80
C LYS A 207 10.65 -1.92 15.84
N ILE A 208 9.71 -2.80 15.47
CA ILE A 208 8.28 -2.46 15.33
C ILE A 208 7.45 -2.96 16.54
N TYR A 209 8.01 -3.83 17.38
CA TYR A 209 7.39 -4.39 18.58
C TYR A 209 8.05 -3.92 19.86
#